data_0bee0fff28e5050aabbe0e17e806ad4f
#
_entry.id   0bee0fff28e5050aabbe0e17e806ad4f
#
_cell.length_a   1.000
_cell.length_b   1.000
_cell.length_c   1.000
_cell.angle_alpha   90.00
_cell.angle_beta   90.00
_cell.angle_gamma   90.00
#
_symmetry.space_group_name_H-M   'P 1'
#
loop_
_entity.id
_entity.type
_entity.pdbx_description
1 polymer ?
#
loop_
_entity_poly.entity_id
_entity_poly.type
_entity_poly.pdbx_seq_one_letter_code
_entity_poly.pdbx_strand_id
1 'polypeptide(L)'
;MQLLLDNLNQQTVRTQLGGGQKKLDDQHKKGKLTARERVTYLIDPDSEFLEIGLFAGDGLYAEHGGCPSGGVVTGLGYVSGRLCVIVANDATVKAGAWFPITAKKNLRAQEMAMENHLPIIYLVDSAGVYLPLQDEVFADKDHFGRMFRNNAHLSAMGVLQVAAVMGSCVAGGAYLPIMSDEALIVEGTGSIFLAGPYLVKSSIGEDVGAETLGGAAMHTEISGVIDNKFPDDKSCLDAIRRILDKTGSQPLAGFSRVTPALPTLDSTEIYTLLPQDRVKPYDMQTIIDRLIDNSEFDPYKPDYGQSLICGYARIDGWAVGIVANQRKVVKAKVRAALGGSAPGAAATEMQMGGVIYGDAADKAARFIMNCNQKKIPLVFIQDVTGFMVGSRAEQGGIIKDGAKLVSAMANSVVPKFTIVVGNSYGAGNYALCGRAYDPRLMIAWPTAQMAVMSGASAAKTLLQIQVASLKAKGETITPEDEQALLQKITDQYNAQLSPYYAAARLWVDAVIDPLDTRRYISTGIEAANHAPITKAFNVGNIQT
;
A
#
# COMPACT_ATOMS: atom_id res chain seq x y z
N MET A 1 23.24 1.39 -2.77
CA MET A 1 22.12 0.46 -2.51
C MET A 1 22.37 -0.42 -1.29
N GLN A 2 23.53 -1.09 -1.15
CA GLN A 2 23.77 -2.04 -0.06
C GLN A 2 23.43 -1.50 1.35
N LEU A 3 23.91 -0.32 1.70
CA LEU A 3 23.58 0.32 3.00
C LEU A 3 22.06 0.52 3.22
N LEU A 4 21.32 0.79 2.16
CA LEU A 4 19.85 0.94 2.24
C LEU A 4 19.17 -0.41 2.45
N LEU A 5 19.68 -1.48 1.84
CA LEU A 5 19.18 -2.84 2.04
C LEU A 5 19.52 -3.37 3.43
N ASP A 6 20.73 -3.10 3.91
CA ASP A 6 21.12 -3.46 5.29
C ASP A 6 20.20 -2.77 6.31
N ASN A 7 19.90 -1.48 6.09
CA ASN A 7 18.93 -0.75 6.91
C ASN A 7 17.51 -1.33 6.81
N LEU A 8 17.05 -1.67 5.61
CA LEU A 8 15.75 -2.31 5.41
C LEU A 8 15.66 -3.61 6.21
N ASN A 9 16.68 -4.46 6.12
CA ASN A 9 16.74 -5.73 6.84
C ASN A 9 16.73 -5.53 8.36
N GLN A 10 17.52 -4.59 8.87
CA GLN A 10 17.56 -4.28 10.32
C GLN A 10 16.20 -3.78 10.82
N GLN A 11 15.57 -2.87 10.10
CA GLN A 11 14.24 -2.35 10.46
C GLN A 11 13.18 -3.45 10.37
N THR A 12 13.23 -4.32 9.36
CA THR A 12 12.34 -5.46 9.20
C THR A 12 12.41 -6.37 10.43
N VAL A 13 13.60 -6.83 10.79
CA VAL A 13 13.82 -7.70 11.96
C VAL A 13 13.32 -7.03 13.25
N ARG A 14 13.68 -5.76 13.46
CA ARG A 14 13.21 -4.99 14.63
C ARG A 14 11.69 -4.92 14.70
N THR A 15 11.03 -4.60 13.60
CA THR A 15 9.57 -4.43 13.55
C THR A 15 8.84 -5.76 13.74
N GLN A 16 9.39 -6.86 13.20
CA GLN A 16 8.84 -8.19 13.35
C GLN A 16 8.85 -8.73 14.78
N LEU A 17 9.67 -8.18 15.67
CA LEU A 17 9.64 -8.51 17.10
C LEU A 17 8.38 -8.00 17.82
N GLY A 18 7.57 -7.15 17.18
CA GLY A 18 6.33 -6.64 17.76
C GLY A 18 6.57 -5.97 19.12
N GLY A 19 5.95 -6.49 20.18
CA GLY A 19 6.12 -6.02 21.55
C GLY A 19 7.44 -6.43 22.20
N GLY A 20 8.34 -7.10 21.46
CA GLY A 20 9.67 -7.55 21.91
C GLY A 20 9.69 -8.97 22.47
N GLN A 21 10.90 -9.55 22.57
CA GLN A 21 11.11 -10.97 22.89
C GLN A 21 10.39 -11.43 24.16
N LYS A 22 10.45 -10.65 25.23
CA LYS A 22 9.76 -10.99 26.49
C LYS A 22 8.24 -11.19 26.29
N LYS A 23 7.62 -10.36 25.45
CA LYS A 23 6.18 -10.46 25.18
C LYS A 23 5.85 -11.67 24.29
N LEU A 24 6.74 -12.03 23.36
CA LEU A 24 6.64 -13.25 22.57
C LEU A 24 6.69 -14.48 23.49
N ASP A 25 7.69 -14.56 24.39
CA ASP A 25 7.83 -15.63 25.38
C ASP A 25 6.60 -15.74 26.30
N ASP A 26 6.00 -14.60 26.67
CA ASP A 26 4.78 -14.57 27.48
C ASP A 26 3.54 -15.12 26.74
N GLN A 27 3.48 -15.04 25.40
CA GLN A 27 2.42 -15.74 24.63
C GLN A 27 2.62 -17.26 24.69
N HIS A 28 3.84 -17.73 24.48
CA HIS A 28 4.16 -19.17 24.56
C HIS A 28 3.84 -19.77 25.94
N LYS A 29 4.15 -19.05 27.03
CA LYS A 29 3.79 -19.49 28.41
C LYS A 29 2.29 -19.64 28.61
N LYS A 30 1.46 -18.93 27.84
CA LYS A 30 0.00 -19.07 27.84
C LYS A 30 -0.51 -20.16 26.93
N GLY A 31 0.37 -20.96 26.30
CA GLY A 31 0.03 -22.00 25.33
C GLY A 31 -0.44 -21.46 23.97
N LYS A 32 -0.16 -20.19 23.65
CA LYS A 32 -0.58 -19.52 22.42
C LYS A 32 0.57 -19.39 21.44
N LEU A 33 0.27 -19.50 20.16
CA LEU A 33 1.17 -19.06 19.10
C LEU A 33 1.15 -17.51 19.00
N THR A 34 2.24 -16.94 18.58
CA THR A 34 2.30 -15.51 18.21
C THR A 34 1.56 -15.26 16.89
N ALA A 35 1.22 -14.00 16.59
CA ALA A 35 0.54 -13.66 15.34
C ALA A 35 1.30 -14.17 14.10
N ARG A 36 2.62 -14.02 14.07
CA ARG A 36 3.45 -14.48 12.95
C ARG A 36 3.52 -15.99 12.84
N GLU A 37 3.64 -16.70 13.97
CA GLU A 37 3.59 -18.17 13.99
C GLU A 37 2.25 -18.71 13.54
N ARG A 38 1.13 -18.07 13.92
CA ARG A 38 -0.21 -18.40 13.41
C ARG A 38 -0.28 -18.27 11.90
N VAL A 39 0.22 -17.15 11.35
CA VAL A 39 0.25 -16.92 9.89
C VAL A 39 1.12 -17.99 9.21
N THR A 40 2.34 -18.21 9.71
CA THR A 40 3.27 -19.21 9.15
C THR A 40 2.67 -20.63 9.16
N TYR A 41 1.95 -21.00 10.22
CA TYR A 41 1.28 -22.31 10.30
C TYR A 41 0.08 -22.42 9.37
N LEU A 42 -0.66 -21.29 9.19
CA LEU A 42 -1.89 -21.29 8.40
C LEU A 42 -1.64 -21.40 6.90
N ILE A 43 -0.60 -20.72 6.39
CA ILE A 43 -0.30 -20.72 4.95
C ILE A 43 0.19 -22.10 4.49
N ASP A 44 0.08 -22.35 3.19
CA ASP A 44 0.52 -23.61 2.60
C ASP A 44 2.04 -23.78 2.72
N PRO A 45 2.52 -25.00 2.98
CA PRO A 45 3.94 -25.30 2.91
C PRO A 45 4.51 -24.83 1.56
N ASP A 46 5.73 -24.31 1.57
CA ASP A 46 6.44 -23.79 0.39
C ASP A 46 5.77 -22.58 -0.29
N SER A 47 4.72 -22.01 0.30
CA SER A 47 4.16 -20.73 -0.13
C SER A 47 4.76 -19.57 0.68
N GLU A 48 4.88 -18.42 0.02
CA GLU A 48 5.35 -17.20 0.67
C GLU A 48 4.20 -16.35 1.18
N PHE A 49 4.42 -15.67 2.31
CA PHE A 49 3.53 -14.65 2.80
C PHE A 49 3.98 -13.27 2.30
N LEU A 50 3.15 -12.61 1.48
CA LEU A 50 3.39 -11.25 1.03
C LEU A 50 2.86 -10.29 2.10
N GLU A 51 3.71 -9.90 3.04
CA GLU A 51 3.31 -9.01 4.14
C GLU A 51 3.05 -7.59 3.64
N ILE A 52 1.92 -7.01 4.04
CA ILE A 52 1.47 -5.66 3.72
C ILE A 52 1.50 -4.78 4.97
N GLY A 53 2.06 -3.58 4.85
CA GLY A 53 2.10 -2.62 5.95
C GLY A 53 3.01 -3.03 7.12
N LEU A 54 4.11 -3.74 6.86
CA LEU A 54 5.05 -4.13 7.91
C LEU A 54 5.48 -2.92 8.76
N PHE A 55 5.80 -1.80 8.14
CA PHE A 55 6.26 -0.60 8.83
C PHE A 55 5.13 0.34 9.29
N ALA A 56 3.86 -0.07 9.20
CA ALA A 56 2.75 0.73 9.70
C ALA A 56 2.95 1.06 11.19
N GLY A 57 2.81 2.33 11.56
CA GLY A 57 2.98 2.79 12.93
C GLY A 57 4.44 2.98 13.39
N ASP A 58 5.44 2.69 12.55
CA ASP A 58 6.85 2.87 12.92
C ASP A 58 7.15 4.35 13.21
N GLY A 59 7.71 4.62 14.39
CA GLY A 59 7.97 5.99 14.86
C GLY A 59 6.72 6.80 15.25
N LEU A 60 5.51 6.23 15.16
CA LEU A 60 4.28 6.85 15.65
C LEU A 60 3.97 6.39 17.08
N TYR A 61 3.23 7.23 17.82
CA TYR A 61 2.74 6.93 19.18
C TYR A 61 3.85 6.63 20.21
N ALA A 62 5.00 7.29 20.08
CA ALA A 62 6.13 7.10 21.01
C ALA A 62 5.75 7.37 22.48
N GLU A 63 4.92 8.39 22.73
CA GLU A 63 4.36 8.76 24.04
C GLU A 63 3.47 7.65 24.64
N HIS A 64 2.92 6.77 23.79
CA HIS A 64 2.14 5.60 24.18
C HIS A 64 2.94 4.29 24.14
N GLY A 65 4.27 4.38 23.92
CA GLY A 65 5.19 3.24 23.82
C GLY A 65 5.19 2.53 22.46
N GLY A 66 4.70 3.23 21.41
CA GLY A 66 4.76 2.78 20.03
C GLY A 66 3.68 1.75 19.64
N CYS A 67 3.55 1.54 18.34
CA CYS A 67 2.64 0.55 17.75
C CYS A 67 3.31 -0.11 16.52
N PRO A 68 4.34 -0.95 16.73
CA PRO A 68 5.07 -1.59 15.62
C PRO A 68 4.13 -2.45 14.78
N SER A 69 4.32 -2.40 13.45
CA SER A 69 3.47 -3.06 12.46
C SER A 69 1.97 -2.75 12.61
N GLY A 70 1.62 -1.60 13.25
CA GLY A 70 0.24 -1.24 13.55
C GLY A 70 -0.46 -2.22 14.51
N GLY A 71 0.26 -3.04 15.28
CA GLY A 71 -0.29 -4.05 16.19
C GLY A 71 -1.04 -5.19 15.50
N VAL A 72 -0.86 -5.37 14.19
CA VAL A 72 -1.53 -6.40 13.40
C VAL A 72 -0.66 -6.83 12.20
N VAL A 73 -0.56 -8.13 11.95
CA VAL A 73 0.11 -8.70 10.78
C VAL A 73 -0.94 -8.87 9.67
N THR A 74 -0.69 -8.28 8.50
CA THR A 74 -1.60 -8.37 7.34
C THR A 74 -0.83 -8.71 6.07
N GLY A 75 -1.45 -9.46 5.16
CA GLY A 75 -0.83 -9.77 3.88
C GLY A 75 -1.61 -10.78 3.07
N LEU A 76 -0.99 -11.22 1.99
CA LEU A 76 -1.50 -12.26 1.09
C LEU A 76 -0.75 -13.57 1.31
N GLY A 77 -1.46 -14.67 1.38
CA GLY A 77 -0.89 -16.00 1.51
C GLY A 77 -1.83 -17.08 0.97
N TYR A 78 -1.26 -18.18 0.51
CA TYR A 78 -2.04 -19.34 0.07
C TYR A 78 -2.47 -20.17 1.26
N VAL A 79 -3.74 -20.53 1.31
CA VAL A 79 -4.33 -21.43 2.31
C VAL A 79 -5.16 -22.48 1.57
N SER A 80 -4.76 -23.74 1.65
CA SER A 80 -5.37 -24.84 0.89
C SER A 80 -5.49 -24.53 -0.61
N GLY A 81 -4.40 -24.02 -1.20
CA GLY A 81 -4.31 -23.69 -2.63
C GLY A 81 -5.07 -22.42 -3.05
N ARG A 82 -5.63 -21.66 -2.11
CA ARG A 82 -6.37 -20.40 -2.37
C ARG A 82 -5.61 -19.21 -1.87
N LEU A 83 -5.46 -18.20 -2.71
CA LEU A 83 -4.91 -16.92 -2.28
C LEU A 83 -5.91 -16.19 -1.38
N CYS A 84 -5.49 -15.84 -0.18
CA CYS A 84 -6.31 -15.21 0.86
C CYS A 84 -5.66 -13.94 1.37
N VAL A 85 -6.47 -13.02 1.85
CA VAL A 85 -6.03 -11.94 2.73
C VAL A 85 -6.03 -12.46 4.17
N ILE A 86 -4.93 -12.32 4.88
CA ILE A 86 -4.78 -12.76 6.27
C ILE A 86 -4.56 -11.54 7.16
N VAL A 87 -5.29 -11.50 8.28
CA VAL A 87 -5.25 -10.43 9.28
C VAL A 87 -5.08 -11.07 10.66
N ALA A 88 -3.94 -10.90 11.31
CA ALA A 88 -3.65 -11.50 12.61
C ALA A 88 -3.27 -10.42 13.63
N ASN A 89 -4.09 -10.24 14.67
CA ASN A 89 -3.78 -9.31 15.75
C ASN A 89 -2.50 -9.73 16.49
N ASP A 90 -1.60 -8.78 16.73
CA ASP A 90 -0.41 -9.01 17.52
C ASP A 90 -0.64 -8.65 18.99
N ALA A 91 -1.00 -9.63 19.79
CA ALA A 91 -1.25 -9.46 21.22
C ALA A 91 0.00 -9.05 22.01
N THR A 92 1.20 -9.12 21.43
CA THR A 92 2.44 -8.63 22.05
C THR A 92 2.50 -7.09 22.07
N VAL A 93 1.78 -6.44 21.14
CA VAL A 93 1.67 -4.98 21.02
C VAL A 93 0.43 -4.51 21.76
N LYS A 94 0.62 -3.97 22.98
CA LYS A 94 -0.49 -3.43 23.83
C LYS A 94 -1.69 -4.38 23.95
N ALA A 95 -1.45 -5.69 24.11
CA ALA A 95 -2.49 -6.73 24.18
C ALA A 95 -3.41 -6.73 22.92
N GLY A 96 -2.88 -6.40 21.76
CA GLY A 96 -3.67 -6.31 20.52
C GLY A 96 -4.64 -5.13 20.47
N ALA A 97 -4.42 -4.09 21.28
CA ALA A 97 -5.27 -2.90 21.27
C ALA A 97 -5.15 -2.14 19.95
N TRP A 98 -6.27 -1.55 19.53
CA TRP A 98 -6.39 -0.87 18.24
C TRP A 98 -6.07 0.62 18.36
N PHE A 99 -4.95 1.01 17.78
CA PHE A 99 -4.57 2.39 17.52
C PHE A 99 -5.22 2.89 16.23
N PRO A 100 -5.22 4.20 15.94
CA PRO A 100 -5.71 4.72 14.66
C PRO A 100 -5.07 4.04 13.46
N ILE A 101 -3.77 3.77 13.51
CA ILE A 101 -3.05 3.06 12.43
C ILE A 101 -3.45 1.58 12.33
N THR A 102 -3.83 0.93 13.42
CA THR A 102 -4.34 -0.44 13.41
C THR A 102 -5.63 -0.52 12.60
N ALA A 103 -6.55 0.42 12.85
CA ALA A 103 -7.81 0.52 12.10
C ALA A 103 -7.56 0.74 10.62
N LYS A 104 -6.68 1.70 10.27
CA LYS A 104 -6.31 1.99 8.89
C LYS A 104 -5.70 0.78 8.17
N LYS A 105 -4.88 -0.01 8.87
CA LYS A 105 -4.27 -1.22 8.30
C LYS A 105 -5.29 -2.34 8.07
N ASN A 106 -6.21 -2.53 8.99
CA ASN A 106 -7.32 -3.48 8.80
C ASN A 106 -8.24 -3.07 7.64
N LEU A 107 -8.57 -1.79 7.52
CA LEU A 107 -9.34 -1.27 6.38
C LEU A 107 -8.62 -1.56 5.06
N ARG A 108 -7.30 -1.37 5.01
CA ARG A 108 -6.52 -1.72 3.82
C ARG A 108 -6.61 -3.20 3.47
N ALA A 109 -6.55 -4.09 4.46
CA ALA A 109 -6.73 -5.53 4.25
C ALA A 109 -8.13 -5.85 3.70
N GLN A 110 -9.18 -5.24 4.26
CA GLN A 110 -10.54 -5.39 3.75
C GLN A 110 -10.71 -4.83 2.33
N GLU A 111 -10.10 -3.68 2.01
CA GLU A 111 -10.08 -3.14 0.65
C GLU A 111 -9.45 -4.14 -0.32
N MET A 112 -8.30 -4.73 0.03
CA MET A 112 -7.65 -5.74 -0.81
C MET A 112 -8.56 -6.96 -1.02
N ALA A 113 -9.28 -7.41 0.01
CA ALA A 113 -10.23 -8.51 -0.11
C ALA A 113 -11.40 -8.15 -1.03
N MET A 114 -12.01 -6.97 -0.85
CA MET A 114 -13.14 -6.50 -1.67
C MET A 114 -12.75 -6.28 -3.13
N GLU A 115 -11.64 -5.57 -3.36
CA GLU A 115 -11.20 -5.22 -4.70
C GLU A 115 -10.74 -6.42 -5.53
N ASN A 116 -10.20 -7.43 -4.86
CA ASN A 116 -9.66 -8.63 -5.51
C ASN A 116 -10.57 -9.86 -5.34
N HIS A 117 -11.71 -9.74 -4.66
CA HIS A 117 -12.62 -10.86 -4.34
C HIS A 117 -11.91 -12.05 -3.68
N LEU A 118 -10.95 -11.76 -2.79
CA LEU A 118 -10.19 -12.78 -2.08
C LEU A 118 -10.85 -13.10 -0.74
N PRO A 119 -10.90 -14.37 -0.33
CA PRO A 119 -11.27 -14.73 1.03
C PRO A 119 -10.41 -13.97 2.05
N ILE A 120 -11.02 -13.54 3.15
CA ILE A 120 -10.30 -12.88 4.23
C ILE A 120 -10.40 -13.68 5.53
N ILE A 121 -9.26 -13.86 6.19
CA ILE A 121 -9.11 -14.64 7.42
C ILE A 121 -8.68 -13.71 8.54
N TYR A 122 -9.47 -13.67 9.62
CA TYR A 122 -9.16 -12.88 10.81
C TYR A 122 -8.72 -13.80 11.95
N LEU A 123 -7.49 -13.65 12.42
CA LEU A 123 -6.96 -14.33 13.61
C LEU A 123 -7.00 -13.32 14.77
N VAL A 124 -8.06 -13.37 15.56
CA VAL A 124 -8.42 -12.31 16.50
C VAL A 124 -7.83 -12.56 17.88
N ASP A 125 -7.07 -11.57 18.37
CA ASP A 125 -6.48 -11.55 19.71
C ASP A 125 -6.28 -10.09 20.14
N SER A 126 -7.38 -9.42 20.57
CA SER A 126 -7.42 -7.97 20.71
C SER A 126 -8.17 -7.52 21.95
N ALA A 127 -7.59 -6.59 22.68
CA ALA A 127 -8.21 -5.90 23.82
C ALA A 127 -9.21 -4.80 23.41
N GLY A 128 -9.51 -4.63 22.11
CA GLY A 128 -10.39 -3.55 21.62
C GLY A 128 -9.67 -2.24 21.37
N VAL A 129 -10.40 -1.11 21.35
CA VAL A 129 -9.82 0.23 21.08
C VAL A 129 -8.82 0.62 22.15
N TYR A 130 -7.71 1.21 21.74
CA TYR A 130 -6.77 1.85 22.66
C TYR A 130 -7.40 3.15 23.20
N LEU A 131 -8.02 3.05 24.38
CA LEU A 131 -8.86 4.11 24.95
C LEU A 131 -8.20 5.50 25.04
N PRO A 132 -6.89 5.64 25.32
CA PRO A 132 -6.25 6.96 25.32
C PRO A 132 -6.31 7.73 24.01
N LEU A 133 -6.59 7.04 22.87
CA LEU A 133 -6.71 7.63 21.53
C LEU A 133 -8.11 7.40 20.92
N GLN A 134 -9.12 7.21 21.75
CA GLN A 134 -10.48 6.91 21.30
C GLN A 134 -11.09 8.05 20.46
N ASP A 135 -10.72 9.28 20.72
CA ASP A 135 -11.15 10.49 20.01
C ASP A 135 -10.61 10.57 18.57
N GLU A 136 -9.52 9.86 18.28
CA GLU A 136 -9.01 9.72 16.91
C GLU A 136 -9.64 8.54 16.15
N VAL A 137 -10.48 7.72 16.79
CA VAL A 137 -11.00 6.48 16.22
C VAL A 137 -12.52 6.47 16.16
N PHE A 138 -13.20 6.84 17.27
CA PHE A 138 -14.64 6.73 17.39
C PHE A 138 -15.37 7.81 16.58
N ALA A 139 -16.46 7.38 15.95
CA ALA A 139 -17.35 8.12 15.08
C ALA A 139 -16.72 8.62 13.76
N ASP A 140 -15.43 8.45 13.54
CA ASP A 140 -14.83 8.80 12.25
C ASP A 140 -15.19 7.77 11.16
N LYS A 141 -15.25 8.26 9.93
CA LYS A 141 -15.66 7.48 8.76
C LYS A 141 -14.76 6.28 8.49
N ASP A 142 -13.45 6.44 8.60
CA ASP A 142 -12.47 5.45 8.14
C ASP A 142 -11.80 4.70 9.30
N HIS A 143 -12.61 4.26 10.28
CA HIS A 143 -12.21 3.47 11.44
C HIS A 143 -13.15 2.27 11.69
N PHE A 144 -13.49 1.95 12.95
CA PHE A 144 -14.26 0.76 13.30
C PHE A 144 -15.60 0.65 12.57
N GLY A 145 -16.36 1.73 12.50
CA GLY A 145 -17.66 1.71 11.82
C GLY A 145 -17.53 1.31 10.35
N ARG A 146 -16.47 1.75 9.67
CA ARG A 146 -16.20 1.35 8.29
C ARG A 146 -15.85 -0.13 8.18
N MET A 147 -15.14 -0.71 9.15
CA MET A 147 -14.82 -2.14 9.14
C MET A 147 -16.08 -3.00 9.24
N PHE A 148 -17.00 -2.67 10.13
CA PHE A 148 -18.27 -3.40 10.25
C PHE A 148 -19.11 -3.29 8.97
N ARG A 149 -19.17 -2.08 8.40
CA ARG A 149 -19.79 -1.88 7.09
C ARG A 149 -19.12 -2.75 6.01
N ASN A 150 -17.81 -2.82 5.97
CA ASN A 150 -17.07 -3.62 5.01
C ASN A 150 -17.30 -5.12 5.20
N ASN A 151 -17.38 -5.64 6.45
CA ASN A 151 -17.76 -7.03 6.72
C ASN A 151 -19.12 -7.36 6.08
N ALA A 152 -20.13 -6.50 6.30
CA ALA A 152 -21.45 -6.71 5.68
C ALA A 152 -21.40 -6.69 4.15
N HIS A 153 -20.59 -5.79 3.56
CA HIS A 153 -20.41 -5.71 2.11
C HIS A 153 -19.65 -6.90 1.53
N LEU A 154 -18.57 -7.36 2.20
CA LEU A 154 -17.81 -8.55 1.80
C LEU A 154 -18.71 -9.77 1.70
N SER A 155 -19.52 -10.03 2.73
CA SER A 155 -20.49 -11.13 2.74
C SER A 155 -21.52 -10.98 1.62
N ALA A 156 -22.08 -9.78 1.42
CA ALA A 156 -23.03 -9.51 0.34
C ALA A 156 -22.43 -9.66 -1.07
N MET A 157 -21.12 -9.47 -1.21
CA MET A 157 -20.37 -9.70 -2.46
C MET A 157 -20.02 -11.18 -2.69
N GLY A 158 -20.29 -12.07 -1.72
CA GLY A 158 -19.87 -13.47 -1.76
C GLY A 158 -18.39 -13.67 -1.52
N VAL A 159 -17.71 -12.73 -0.87
CA VAL A 159 -16.33 -12.84 -0.45
C VAL A 159 -16.30 -13.51 0.92
N LEU A 160 -15.79 -14.73 0.97
CA LEU A 160 -15.76 -15.53 2.20
C LEU A 160 -14.92 -14.86 3.30
N GLN A 161 -15.49 -14.78 4.49
CA GLN A 161 -14.86 -14.29 5.70
C GLN A 161 -14.83 -15.37 6.76
N VAL A 162 -13.65 -15.74 7.25
CA VAL A 162 -13.48 -16.69 8.35
C VAL A 162 -12.76 -16.01 9.49
N ALA A 163 -13.31 -16.07 10.70
CA ALA A 163 -12.66 -15.51 11.87
C ALA A 163 -12.39 -16.56 12.93
N ALA A 164 -11.22 -16.52 13.57
CA ALA A 164 -10.85 -17.35 14.69
C ALA A 164 -10.50 -16.49 15.90
N VAL A 165 -11.26 -16.65 16.99
CA VAL A 165 -11.01 -15.99 18.27
C VAL A 165 -9.97 -16.80 19.03
N MET A 166 -8.71 -16.37 18.97
CA MET A 166 -7.55 -17.09 19.53
C MET A 166 -6.97 -16.41 20.78
N GLY A 167 -7.70 -15.44 21.30
CA GLY A 167 -7.38 -14.71 22.51
C GLY A 167 -8.53 -13.80 22.90
N SER A 168 -8.25 -12.72 23.61
CA SER A 168 -9.28 -11.77 23.99
C SER A 168 -9.92 -11.10 22.76
N CYS A 169 -11.22 -10.94 22.75
CA CYS A 169 -11.97 -10.23 21.74
C CYS A 169 -13.07 -9.40 22.41
N VAL A 170 -12.81 -8.09 22.58
CA VAL A 170 -13.61 -7.23 23.46
C VAL A 170 -14.23 -6.06 22.72
N ALA A 171 -15.43 -5.67 23.16
CA ALA A 171 -16.17 -4.48 22.72
C ALA A 171 -16.40 -4.44 21.20
N GLY A 172 -16.09 -3.34 20.54
CA GLY A 172 -16.24 -3.21 19.09
C GLY A 172 -15.52 -4.28 18.27
N GLY A 173 -14.36 -4.78 18.77
CA GLY A 173 -13.64 -5.88 18.14
C GLY A 173 -14.43 -7.19 18.04
N ALA A 174 -15.41 -7.40 18.92
CA ALA A 174 -16.26 -8.58 18.92
C ALA A 174 -17.18 -8.67 17.69
N TYR A 175 -17.52 -7.55 17.08
CA TYR A 175 -18.35 -7.57 15.87
C TYR A 175 -17.61 -8.13 14.66
N LEU A 176 -16.29 -7.99 14.59
CA LEU A 176 -15.49 -8.48 13.46
C LEU A 176 -15.66 -10.00 13.23
N PRO A 177 -15.45 -10.90 14.23
CA PRO A 177 -15.70 -12.32 14.04
C PRO A 177 -17.18 -12.65 13.82
N ILE A 178 -18.09 -11.99 14.52
CA ILE A 178 -19.51 -12.35 14.45
C ILE A 178 -20.17 -11.91 13.14
N MET A 179 -19.63 -10.91 12.48
CA MET A 179 -20.06 -10.50 11.15
C MET A 179 -19.33 -11.25 10.02
N SER A 180 -18.40 -12.13 10.35
CA SER A 180 -17.78 -13.07 9.40
C SER A 180 -18.75 -14.22 9.07
N ASP A 181 -18.52 -14.90 7.95
CA ASP A 181 -19.41 -15.99 7.50
C ASP A 181 -19.24 -17.26 8.36
N GLU A 182 -18.03 -17.46 8.92
CA GLU A 182 -17.76 -18.52 9.92
C GLU A 182 -16.90 -17.96 11.06
N ALA A 183 -17.29 -18.25 12.29
CA ALA A 183 -16.64 -17.83 13.54
C ALA A 183 -16.19 -19.03 14.37
N LEU A 184 -14.88 -19.10 14.62
CA LEU A 184 -14.22 -20.18 15.38
C LEU A 184 -13.64 -19.63 16.68
N ILE A 185 -13.44 -20.47 17.70
CA ILE A 185 -12.80 -20.08 18.96
C ILE A 185 -11.85 -21.16 19.49
N VAL A 186 -10.77 -20.76 20.16
CA VAL A 186 -9.87 -21.66 20.88
C VAL A 186 -10.28 -21.71 22.35
N GLU A 187 -10.48 -22.92 22.88
CA GLU A 187 -10.86 -23.17 24.28
C GLU A 187 -9.78 -22.65 25.23
N GLY A 188 -10.19 -22.06 26.35
CA GLY A 188 -9.32 -21.62 27.44
C GLY A 188 -8.46 -20.38 27.15
N THR A 189 -8.20 -20.05 25.87
CA THR A 189 -7.45 -18.82 25.48
C THR A 189 -8.34 -17.80 24.79
N GLY A 190 -9.28 -18.24 23.96
CA GLY A 190 -10.24 -17.39 23.27
C GLY A 190 -11.40 -16.98 24.18
N SER A 191 -11.77 -15.72 24.13
CA SER A 191 -12.99 -15.21 24.77
C SER A 191 -13.54 -14.02 23.99
N ILE A 192 -14.86 -13.94 23.87
CA ILE A 192 -15.55 -12.88 23.13
C ILE A 192 -16.72 -12.33 23.92
N PHE A 193 -16.78 -11.00 24.09
CA PHE A 193 -17.88 -10.32 24.77
C PHE A 193 -17.91 -8.82 24.43
N LEU A 194 -19.08 -8.21 24.48
CA LEU A 194 -19.24 -6.77 24.29
C LEU A 194 -18.67 -5.98 25.48
N ALA A 195 -18.92 -6.46 26.69
CA ALA A 195 -18.41 -5.86 27.92
C ALA A 195 -17.61 -6.92 28.68
N GLY A 196 -16.35 -6.68 28.96
CA GLY A 196 -15.54 -7.60 29.76
C GLY A 196 -15.92 -7.63 31.23
N PRO A 197 -15.45 -8.64 32.01
CA PRO A 197 -15.85 -8.85 33.40
C PRO A 197 -15.76 -7.60 34.28
N TYR A 198 -14.72 -6.79 34.12
CA TYR A 198 -14.56 -5.53 34.90
C TYR A 198 -15.67 -4.51 34.60
N LEU A 199 -16.02 -4.37 33.32
CA LEU A 199 -17.08 -3.44 32.92
C LEU A 199 -18.45 -3.94 33.37
N VAL A 200 -18.73 -5.25 33.28
CA VAL A 200 -19.94 -5.87 33.77
C VAL A 200 -20.10 -5.62 35.30
N LYS A 201 -19.02 -5.88 36.07
CA LYS A 201 -18.98 -5.64 37.49
C LYS A 201 -19.23 -4.17 37.86
N SER A 202 -18.62 -3.24 37.14
CA SER A 202 -18.81 -1.80 37.41
C SER A 202 -20.16 -1.27 36.98
N SER A 203 -20.78 -1.85 35.95
CA SER A 203 -22.04 -1.34 35.37
C SER A 203 -23.29 -1.90 36.05
N ILE A 204 -23.29 -3.19 36.39
CA ILE A 204 -24.46 -3.89 36.94
C ILE A 204 -24.18 -4.67 38.24
N GLY A 205 -22.93 -4.65 38.74
CA GLY A 205 -22.53 -5.29 39.99
C GLY A 205 -22.33 -6.82 39.90
N GLU A 206 -22.48 -7.42 38.72
CA GLU A 206 -22.32 -8.86 38.53
C GLU A 206 -20.83 -9.23 38.53
N ASP A 207 -20.43 -10.18 39.38
CA ASP A 207 -19.08 -10.73 39.46
C ASP A 207 -19.00 -12.04 38.69
N VAL A 208 -18.53 -11.98 37.45
CA VAL A 208 -18.49 -13.11 36.51
C VAL A 208 -17.09 -13.25 35.90
N GLY A 209 -16.60 -14.49 35.75
CA GLY A 209 -15.34 -14.78 35.11
C GLY A 209 -15.42 -14.70 33.55
N ALA A 210 -14.29 -14.45 32.90
CA ALA A 210 -14.25 -14.32 31.46
C ALA A 210 -14.73 -15.57 30.71
N GLU A 211 -14.41 -16.77 31.21
CA GLU A 211 -14.83 -18.04 30.60
C GLU A 211 -16.33 -18.23 30.69
N THR A 212 -16.93 -17.92 31.84
CA THR A 212 -18.40 -17.99 32.05
C THR A 212 -19.14 -16.93 31.25
N LEU A 213 -18.55 -15.73 31.10
CA LEU A 213 -19.18 -14.61 30.41
C LEU A 213 -19.14 -14.75 28.89
N GLY A 214 -18.00 -15.23 28.34
CA GLY A 214 -17.77 -15.23 26.90
C GLY A 214 -16.72 -16.24 26.43
N GLY A 215 -16.57 -17.37 27.14
CA GLY A 215 -15.69 -18.45 26.76
C GLY A 215 -16.28 -19.35 25.66
N ALA A 216 -15.46 -20.30 25.21
CA ALA A 216 -15.78 -21.15 24.08
C ALA A 216 -17.07 -21.97 24.28
N ALA A 217 -17.20 -22.66 25.40
CA ALA A 217 -18.39 -23.48 25.69
C ALA A 217 -19.66 -22.63 25.75
N MET A 218 -19.62 -21.48 26.41
CA MET A 218 -20.78 -20.58 26.51
C MET A 218 -21.28 -20.16 25.13
N HIS A 219 -20.37 -19.78 24.21
CA HIS A 219 -20.76 -19.27 22.88
C HIS A 219 -21.09 -20.35 21.86
N THR A 220 -20.56 -21.58 22.00
CA THR A 220 -20.89 -22.67 21.08
C THR A 220 -22.10 -23.51 21.53
N GLU A 221 -22.37 -23.62 22.85
CA GLU A 221 -23.38 -24.52 23.38
C GLU A 221 -24.65 -23.79 23.85
N ILE A 222 -24.55 -22.52 24.32
CA ILE A 222 -25.65 -21.79 24.92
C ILE A 222 -26.14 -20.66 24.00
N SER A 223 -25.26 -19.73 23.62
CA SER A 223 -25.67 -18.55 22.83
C SER A 223 -25.68 -18.80 21.31
N GLY A 224 -24.95 -19.79 20.83
CA GLY A 224 -24.81 -20.06 19.40
C GLY A 224 -24.12 -18.94 18.61
N VAL A 225 -23.35 -18.07 19.25
CA VAL A 225 -22.65 -16.95 18.63
C VAL A 225 -21.42 -17.43 17.86
N ILE A 226 -20.78 -18.51 18.29
CA ILE A 226 -19.62 -19.13 17.66
C ILE A 226 -20.01 -20.48 17.10
N ASP A 227 -19.56 -20.79 15.87
CA ASP A 227 -19.91 -22.00 15.16
C ASP A 227 -19.19 -23.23 15.70
N ASN A 228 -17.87 -23.12 15.95
CA ASN A 228 -17.04 -24.26 16.40
C ASN A 228 -15.94 -23.83 17.37
N LYS A 229 -15.63 -24.72 18.34
CA LYS A 229 -14.52 -24.57 19.29
C LYS A 229 -13.44 -25.61 19.07
N PHE A 230 -12.19 -25.26 19.40
CA PHE A 230 -11.00 -26.08 19.19
C PHE A 230 -10.10 -26.05 20.42
N PRO A 231 -9.38 -27.16 20.73
CA PRO A 231 -8.58 -27.24 21.95
C PRO A 231 -7.33 -26.35 21.94
N ASP A 232 -6.83 -25.96 20.76
CA ASP A 232 -5.60 -25.17 20.61
C ASP A 232 -5.58 -24.39 19.29
N ASP A 233 -4.58 -23.48 19.17
CA ASP A 233 -4.37 -22.65 18.00
C ASP A 233 -4.23 -23.48 16.71
N LYS A 234 -3.44 -24.57 16.73
CA LYS A 234 -3.17 -25.38 15.53
C LYS A 234 -4.42 -26.07 15.02
N SER A 235 -5.17 -26.72 15.91
CA SER A 235 -6.43 -27.38 15.55
C SER A 235 -7.45 -26.40 14.96
N CYS A 236 -7.48 -25.18 15.47
CA CYS A 236 -8.32 -24.09 14.94
C CYS A 236 -7.86 -23.63 13.54
N LEU A 237 -6.55 -23.47 13.34
CA LEU A 237 -5.98 -23.10 12.03
C LEU A 237 -6.20 -24.21 11.00
N ASP A 238 -6.08 -25.48 11.39
CA ASP A 238 -6.40 -26.63 10.52
C ASP A 238 -7.89 -26.64 10.12
N ALA A 239 -8.79 -26.18 11.01
CA ALA A 239 -10.19 -26.03 10.66
C ALA A 239 -10.41 -24.97 9.59
N ILE A 240 -9.74 -23.82 9.69
CA ILE A 240 -9.75 -22.79 8.64
C ILE A 240 -9.31 -23.37 7.30
N ARG A 241 -8.21 -24.14 7.28
CA ARG A 241 -7.72 -24.80 6.07
C ARG A 241 -8.78 -25.74 5.47
N ARG A 242 -9.48 -26.52 6.32
CA ARG A 242 -10.56 -27.42 5.87
C ARG A 242 -11.80 -26.67 5.34
N ILE A 243 -12.11 -25.48 5.83
CA ILE A 243 -13.19 -24.63 5.32
C ILE A 243 -12.82 -24.16 3.90
N LEU A 244 -11.61 -23.61 3.74
CA LEU A 244 -11.15 -23.09 2.44
C LEU A 244 -11.01 -24.20 1.40
N ASP A 245 -10.58 -25.39 1.77
CA ASP A 245 -10.48 -26.57 0.89
C ASP A 245 -11.83 -26.94 0.24
N LYS A 246 -12.93 -26.71 0.95
CA LYS A 246 -14.29 -27.03 0.48
C LYS A 246 -15.00 -25.87 -0.20
N THR A 247 -14.40 -24.69 -0.23
CA THR A 247 -15.01 -23.50 -0.86
C THR A 247 -15.01 -23.65 -2.39
N GLY A 248 -16.11 -23.32 -3.05
CA GLY A 248 -16.25 -23.33 -4.52
C GLY A 248 -15.30 -22.33 -5.21
N SER A 249 -15.03 -22.54 -6.49
CA SER A 249 -14.25 -21.59 -7.30
C SER A 249 -15.11 -20.38 -7.72
N GLN A 250 -14.45 -19.22 -7.87
CA GLN A 250 -15.06 -18.01 -8.39
C GLN A 250 -14.58 -17.71 -9.82
N PRO A 251 -15.35 -17.00 -10.66
CA PRO A 251 -14.91 -16.55 -11.96
C PRO A 251 -13.66 -15.66 -11.87
N LEU A 252 -12.76 -15.79 -12.83
CA LEU A 252 -11.55 -14.98 -12.94
C LEU A 252 -11.74 -13.82 -13.93
N ALA A 253 -10.93 -12.76 -13.79
CA ALA A 253 -10.87 -11.66 -14.75
C ALA A 253 -10.33 -12.10 -16.12
N GLY A 254 -9.50 -13.13 -16.15
CA GLY A 254 -8.93 -13.70 -17.36
C GLY A 254 -7.81 -12.87 -17.97
N PHE A 255 -6.95 -12.26 -17.14
CA PHE A 255 -5.74 -11.59 -17.63
C PHE A 255 -4.80 -12.58 -18.30
N SER A 256 -4.14 -12.12 -19.39
CA SER A 256 -3.21 -12.98 -20.15
C SER A 256 -1.99 -13.35 -19.33
N ARG A 257 -1.78 -14.64 -19.12
CA ARG A 257 -0.55 -15.22 -18.53
C ARG A 257 -0.01 -16.32 -19.41
N VAL A 258 1.30 -16.32 -19.61
CA VAL A 258 2.05 -17.39 -20.26
C VAL A 258 3.03 -17.99 -19.25
N THR A 259 3.80 -19.00 -19.67
CA THR A 259 4.89 -19.52 -18.81
C THR A 259 5.83 -18.39 -18.44
N PRO A 260 6.11 -18.18 -17.14
CA PRO A 260 7.03 -17.16 -16.69
C PRO A 260 8.43 -17.32 -17.26
N ALA A 261 9.09 -16.23 -17.57
CA ALA A 261 10.48 -16.19 -17.97
C ALA A 261 11.25 -15.16 -17.10
N LEU A 262 12.54 -15.41 -16.90
CA LEU A 262 13.42 -14.45 -16.26
C LEU A 262 13.87 -13.38 -17.27
N PRO A 263 14.24 -12.17 -16.80
CA PRO A 263 14.94 -11.22 -17.65
C PRO A 263 16.23 -11.84 -18.23
N THR A 264 16.59 -11.47 -19.44
CA THR A 264 17.88 -11.88 -20.06
C THR A 264 19.05 -11.09 -19.51
N LEU A 265 18.79 -9.89 -18.98
CA LEU A 265 19.75 -9.05 -18.30
C LEU A 265 19.80 -9.37 -16.81
N ASP A 266 20.98 -9.25 -16.20
CA ASP A 266 21.16 -9.52 -14.76
C ASP A 266 20.36 -8.51 -13.91
N SER A 267 19.34 -9.00 -13.23
CA SER A 267 18.48 -8.16 -12.37
C SER A 267 19.25 -7.54 -11.20
N THR A 268 20.37 -8.13 -10.74
CA THR A 268 21.17 -7.58 -9.64
C THR A 268 21.84 -6.25 -10.00
N GLU A 269 22.01 -5.95 -11.29
CA GLU A 269 22.53 -4.67 -11.74
C GLU A 269 21.62 -3.49 -11.38
N ILE A 270 20.33 -3.73 -11.06
CA ILE A 270 19.40 -2.68 -10.54
C ILE A 270 20.03 -1.94 -9.36
N TYR A 271 20.81 -2.63 -8.54
CA TYR A 271 21.46 -2.01 -7.37
C TYR A 271 22.47 -0.91 -7.73
N THR A 272 22.99 -0.92 -8.94
CA THR A 272 24.00 0.03 -9.42
C THR A 272 23.45 1.06 -10.41
N LEU A 273 22.28 0.80 -11.01
CA LEU A 273 21.68 1.66 -12.03
C LEU A 273 21.11 2.96 -11.48
N LEU A 274 20.61 2.94 -10.23
CA LEU A 274 20.12 4.14 -9.57
C LEU A 274 21.29 4.95 -9.02
N PRO A 275 21.53 6.18 -9.49
CA PRO A 275 22.60 7.01 -8.98
C PRO A 275 22.32 7.42 -7.53
N GLN A 276 23.36 7.46 -6.69
CA GLN A 276 23.27 7.99 -5.33
C GLN A 276 22.87 9.46 -5.31
N ASP A 277 23.43 10.23 -6.24
CA ASP A 277 23.03 11.61 -6.48
C ASP A 277 21.75 11.65 -7.32
N ARG A 278 20.65 12.05 -6.68
CA ARG A 278 19.31 12.09 -7.27
C ARG A 278 19.16 13.09 -8.42
N VAL A 279 20.09 14.02 -8.58
CA VAL A 279 20.11 14.97 -9.68
C VAL A 279 20.67 14.34 -10.95
N LYS A 280 21.52 13.31 -10.82
CA LYS A 280 22.11 12.64 -11.97
C LYS A 280 21.06 11.92 -12.80
N PRO A 281 21.05 12.17 -14.13
CA PRO A 281 20.14 11.46 -15.02
C PRO A 281 20.56 9.99 -15.19
N TYR A 282 19.59 9.12 -15.43
CA TYR A 282 19.77 7.73 -15.82
C TYR A 282 18.67 7.30 -16.79
N ASP A 283 18.85 6.18 -17.49
CA ASP A 283 17.84 5.65 -18.39
C ASP A 283 16.91 4.68 -17.66
N MET A 284 15.66 5.04 -17.44
CA MET A 284 14.66 4.18 -16.80
C MET A 284 14.41 2.89 -17.60
N GLN A 285 14.62 2.89 -18.92
CA GLN A 285 14.47 1.68 -19.72
C GLN A 285 15.39 0.56 -19.23
N THR A 286 16.61 0.90 -18.77
CA THR A 286 17.55 -0.11 -18.25
C THR A 286 17.07 -0.80 -16.99
N ILE A 287 16.25 -0.14 -16.18
CA ILE A 287 15.59 -0.74 -15.01
C ILE A 287 14.43 -1.62 -15.47
N ILE A 288 13.59 -1.11 -16.38
CA ILE A 288 12.45 -1.86 -16.93
C ILE A 288 12.93 -3.19 -17.52
N ASP A 289 13.99 -3.17 -18.32
CA ASP A 289 14.54 -4.35 -19.00
C ASP A 289 14.98 -5.47 -18.02
N ARG A 290 15.27 -5.11 -16.74
CA ARG A 290 15.65 -6.05 -15.68
C ARG A 290 14.49 -6.52 -14.82
N LEU A 291 13.31 -5.97 -15.07
CA LEU A 291 12.07 -6.34 -14.36
C LEU A 291 11.13 -7.18 -15.23
N ILE A 292 11.28 -7.16 -16.56
CA ILE A 292 10.37 -7.80 -17.50
C ILE A 292 10.92 -9.11 -18.04
N ASP A 293 10.02 -9.99 -18.43
CA ASP A 293 10.36 -11.31 -18.98
C ASP A 293 11.14 -11.18 -20.27
N ASN A 294 12.21 -11.98 -20.43
CA ASN A 294 13.13 -11.97 -21.57
C ASN A 294 13.78 -10.59 -21.87
N SER A 295 13.58 -9.60 -21.01
CA SER A 295 13.92 -8.20 -21.29
C SER A 295 13.27 -7.65 -22.56
N GLU A 296 12.10 -8.18 -22.93
CA GLU A 296 11.35 -7.81 -24.14
C GLU A 296 10.33 -6.72 -23.83
N PHE A 297 10.49 -5.56 -24.46
CA PHE A 297 9.61 -4.40 -24.31
C PHE A 297 9.08 -3.93 -25.64
N ASP A 298 7.76 -3.85 -25.79
CA ASP A 298 7.07 -3.33 -26.97
C ASP A 298 6.72 -1.85 -26.77
N PRO A 299 7.54 -0.90 -27.27
CA PRO A 299 7.35 0.52 -26.98
C PRO A 299 6.13 1.10 -27.67
N TYR A 300 5.37 1.92 -26.95
CA TYR A 300 4.27 2.70 -27.48
C TYR A 300 4.69 4.15 -27.76
N LYS A 301 4.60 4.60 -29.00
CA LYS A 301 5.00 5.95 -29.45
C LYS A 301 6.42 6.32 -28.97
N PRO A 302 7.48 5.58 -29.36
CA PRO A 302 8.83 5.79 -28.84
C PRO A 302 9.40 7.17 -29.18
N ASP A 303 8.97 7.77 -30.28
CA ASP A 303 9.47 9.07 -30.78
C ASP A 303 8.64 10.28 -30.30
N TYR A 304 7.56 10.06 -29.55
CA TYR A 304 6.65 11.11 -29.06
C TYR A 304 6.51 11.03 -27.55
N GLY A 305 6.52 12.20 -26.86
CA GLY A 305 6.34 12.29 -25.42
C GLY A 305 7.37 11.47 -24.64
N GLN A 306 8.64 11.61 -25.00
CA GLN A 306 9.74 10.74 -24.55
C GLN A 306 10.08 10.90 -23.05
N SER A 307 9.56 11.93 -22.37
CA SER A 307 9.72 12.09 -20.92
C SER A 307 8.92 11.06 -20.10
N LEU A 308 7.98 10.35 -20.73
CA LEU A 308 7.36 9.13 -20.21
C LEU A 308 7.63 7.95 -21.15
N ILE A 309 7.93 6.81 -20.58
CA ILE A 309 8.04 5.52 -21.27
C ILE A 309 6.71 4.81 -21.15
N CYS A 310 6.12 4.43 -22.27
CA CYS A 310 4.90 3.63 -22.31
C CYS A 310 5.14 2.42 -23.24
N GLY A 311 4.71 1.24 -22.83
CA GLY A 311 4.83 0.05 -23.66
C GLY A 311 4.28 -1.20 -23.00
N TYR A 312 4.16 -2.27 -23.78
CA TYR A 312 3.70 -3.57 -23.33
C TYR A 312 4.89 -4.46 -23.01
N ALA A 313 4.71 -5.31 -21.98
CA ALA A 313 5.72 -6.27 -21.55
C ALA A 313 5.04 -7.45 -20.85
N ARG A 314 5.85 -8.38 -20.32
CA ARG A 314 5.41 -9.39 -19.38
C ARG A 314 6.22 -9.33 -18.10
N ILE A 315 5.56 -9.60 -16.97
CA ILE A 315 6.19 -9.76 -15.66
C ILE A 315 5.69 -11.08 -15.10
N ASP A 316 6.57 -12.03 -14.90
CA ASP A 316 6.25 -13.39 -14.43
C ASP A 316 5.11 -14.04 -15.25
N GLY A 317 5.20 -13.91 -16.57
CA GLY A 317 4.24 -14.38 -17.55
C GLY A 317 3.02 -13.48 -17.75
N TRP A 318 2.66 -12.61 -16.80
CA TRP A 318 1.52 -11.72 -16.90
C TRP A 318 1.75 -10.60 -17.91
N ALA A 319 0.82 -10.39 -18.84
CA ALA A 319 0.84 -9.24 -19.72
C ALA A 319 0.59 -7.95 -18.92
N VAL A 320 1.42 -6.94 -19.12
CA VAL A 320 1.34 -5.64 -18.43
C VAL A 320 1.52 -4.48 -19.39
N GLY A 321 0.86 -3.36 -19.10
CA GLY A 321 1.16 -2.06 -19.69
C GLY A 321 1.97 -1.23 -18.71
N ILE A 322 3.19 -0.84 -19.09
CA ILE A 322 4.09 -0.07 -18.24
C ILE A 322 3.99 1.41 -18.60
N VAL A 323 3.86 2.27 -17.57
CA VAL A 323 3.96 3.73 -17.67
C VAL A 323 5.04 4.18 -16.67
N ALA A 324 6.15 4.70 -17.16
CA ALA A 324 7.30 5.06 -16.32
C ALA A 324 7.87 6.43 -16.67
N ASN A 325 8.45 7.11 -15.67
CA ASN A 325 9.20 8.35 -15.93
C ASN A 325 10.54 8.03 -16.57
N GLN A 326 10.86 8.71 -17.67
CA GLN A 326 12.22 8.72 -18.17
C GLN A 326 13.06 9.70 -17.36
N ARG A 327 14.27 9.29 -16.92
CA ARG A 327 15.15 10.13 -16.09
C ARG A 327 16.32 10.75 -16.85
N LYS A 328 16.61 10.29 -18.05
CA LYS A 328 17.57 10.99 -18.94
C LYS A 328 16.91 12.21 -19.58
N VAL A 329 17.73 13.18 -19.99
CA VAL A 329 17.30 14.30 -20.82
C VAL A 329 16.98 13.78 -22.22
N VAL A 330 15.82 14.16 -22.77
CA VAL A 330 15.37 13.74 -24.10
C VAL A 330 15.21 14.93 -25.04
N LYS A 331 15.26 14.69 -26.34
CA LYS A 331 15.06 15.69 -27.39
C LYS A 331 13.67 15.50 -28.00
N ALA A 332 12.76 16.41 -27.73
CA ALA A 332 11.43 16.40 -28.33
C ALA A 332 11.37 17.30 -29.57
N LYS A 333 10.69 16.84 -30.60
CA LYS A 333 10.31 17.70 -31.74
C LYS A 333 8.99 18.40 -31.40
N VAL A 334 9.02 19.72 -31.31
CA VAL A 334 7.85 20.56 -30.99
C VAL A 334 7.55 21.48 -32.15
N ARG A 335 6.28 21.92 -32.28
CA ARG A 335 5.94 22.97 -33.25
C ARG A 335 6.69 24.25 -32.89
N ALA A 336 7.32 24.89 -33.86
CA ALA A 336 7.92 26.20 -33.66
C ALA A 336 6.86 27.21 -33.22
N ALA A 337 7.18 28.04 -32.21
CA ALA A 337 6.31 29.11 -31.79
C ALA A 337 6.08 30.10 -32.96
N LEU A 338 4.85 30.63 -33.05
CA LEU A 338 4.51 31.69 -33.99
C LEU A 338 5.44 32.90 -33.74
N GLY A 339 6.37 33.15 -34.64
CA GLY A 339 7.20 34.36 -34.57
C GLY A 339 8.64 34.26 -35.10
N GLY A 340 9.17 33.11 -35.49
CA GLY A 340 10.61 33.04 -35.86
C GLY A 340 11.06 32.05 -36.92
N SER A 341 10.17 31.16 -37.37
CA SER A 341 10.53 30.15 -38.40
C SER A 341 9.35 29.97 -39.36
N ALA A 342 9.60 29.43 -40.55
CA ALA A 342 8.52 29.14 -41.50
C ALA A 342 7.38 28.37 -40.86
N PRO A 343 6.09 28.67 -41.17
CA PRO A 343 4.95 28.00 -40.60
C PRO A 343 5.07 26.48 -40.80
N GLY A 344 5.10 25.70 -39.70
CA GLY A 344 5.21 24.25 -39.73
C GLY A 344 6.61 23.70 -39.49
N ALA A 345 7.66 24.53 -39.30
CA ALA A 345 8.98 24.03 -38.95
C ALA A 345 9.00 23.39 -37.57
N ALA A 346 9.62 22.19 -37.45
CA ALA A 346 9.83 21.52 -36.16
C ALA A 346 11.02 22.16 -35.46
N ALA A 347 10.81 22.58 -34.21
CA ALA A 347 11.90 22.96 -33.31
C ALA A 347 12.28 21.77 -32.44
N THR A 348 13.53 21.70 -32.00
CA THR A 348 13.98 20.71 -31.00
C THR A 348 13.99 21.35 -29.64
N GLU A 349 13.26 20.73 -28.69
CA GLU A 349 13.25 21.10 -27.29
C GLU A 349 13.94 20.03 -26.46
N MET A 350 14.77 20.49 -25.51
CA MET A 350 15.35 19.60 -24.51
C MET A 350 14.36 19.45 -23.36
N GLN A 351 13.90 18.24 -23.10
CA GLN A 351 13.02 17.91 -21.99
C GLN A 351 13.80 17.22 -20.87
N MET A 352 13.61 17.70 -19.65
CA MET A 352 14.31 17.20 -18.47
C MET A 352 13.71 15.88 -18.00
N GLY A 353 14.55 14.96 -17.54
CA GLY A 353 14.12 13.69 -16.97
C GLY A 353 13.33 13.87 -15.66
N GLY A 354 12.35 13.00 -15.46
CA GLY A 354 11.47 13.03 -14.28
C GLY A 354 10.37 14.09 -14.31
N VAL A 355 10.30 14.91 -15.36
CA VAL A 355 9.28 15.94 -15.55
C VAL A 355 8.25 15.46 -16.58
N ILE A 356 6.97 15.64 -16.27
CA ILE A 356 5.86 15.32 -17.19
C ILE A 356 5.58 16.54 -18.06
N TYR A 357 5.69 16.38 -19.37
CA TYR A 357 5.35 17.38 -20.39
C TYR A 357 3.98 17.06 -21.00
N GLY A 358 3.35 18.02 -21.67
CA GLY A 358 2.01 17.87 -22.28
C GLY A 358 1.94 16.71 -23.29
N ASP A 359 2.94 16.60 -24.19
CA ASP A 359 3.04 15.50 -25.14
C ASP A 359 3.16 14.12 -24.47
N ALA A 360 3.89 14.04 -23.36
CA ALA A 360 4.04 12.82 -22.59
C ALA A 360 2.75 12.47 -21.82
N ALA A 361 2.05 13.47 -21.28
CA ALA A 361 0.76 13.29 -20.63
C ALA A 361 -0.30 12.76 -21.60
N ASP A 362 -0.41 13.33 -22.81
CA ASP A 362 -1.30 12.86 -23.86
C ASP A 362 -0.97 11.42 -24.31
N LYS A 363 0.31 11.10 -24.47
CA LYS A 363 0.77 9.74 -24.79
C LYS A 363 0.34 8.74 -23.73
N ALA A 364 0.60 9.05 -22.45
CA ALA A 364 0.26 8.16 -21.36
C ALA A 364 -1.25 7.99 -21.18
N ALA A 365 -2.04 9.07 -21.30
CA ALA A 365 -3.50 9.00 -21.27
C ALA A 365 -4.03 8.04 -22.34
N ARG A 366 -3.59 8.18 -23.60
CA ARG A 366 -3.99 7.30 -24.68
C ARG A 366 -3.54 5.86 -24.47
N PHE A 367 -2.35 5.64 -23.94
CA PHE A 367 -1.83 4.30 -23.63
C PHE A 367 -2.66 3.60 -22.56
N ILE A 368 -3.01 4.30 -21.48
CA ILE A 368 -3.89 3.79 -20.42
C ILE A 368 -5.25 3.38 -21.00
N MET A 369 -5.84 4.19 -21.87
CA MET A 369 -7.09 3.85 -22.55
C MET A 369 -6.94 2.57 -23.38
N ASN A 370 -5.84 2.40 -24.11
CA ASN A 370 -5.55 1.19 -24.88
C ASN A 370 -5.41 -0.06 -23.99
N CYS A 371 -4.77 0.06 -22.82
CA CYS A 371 -4.68 -1.03 -21.86
C CYS A 371 -6.05 -1.44 -21.31
N ASN A 372 -6.91 -0.46 -21.02
CA ASN A 372 -8.29 -0.71 -20.61
C ASN A 372 -9.09 -1.44 -21.69
N GLN A 373 -8.98 -1.01 -22.95
CA GLN A 373 -9.65 -1.65 -24.10
C GLN A 373 -9.20 -3.11 -24.28
N LYS A 374 -7.94 -3.41 -23.99
CA LYS A 374 -7.32 -4.73 -24.15
C LYS A 374 -7.36 -5.58 -22.88
N LYS A 375 -7.90 -5.06 -21.77
CA LYS A 375 -7.90 -5.70 -20.43
C LYS A 375 -6.49 -6.07 -19.96
N ILE A 376 -5.53 -5.16 -20.11
CA ILE A 376 -4.14 -5.35 -19.68
C ILE A 376 -3.92 -4.58 -18.37
N PRO A 377 -3.50 -5.23 -17.28
CA PRO A 377 -3.09 -4.57 -16.04
C PRO A 377 -2.03 -3.51 -16.26
N LEU A 378 -2.08 -2.42 -15.48
CA LEU A 378 -1.18 -1.28 -15.59
C LEU A 378 -0.15 -1.30 -14.46
N VAL A 379 1.13 -1.08 -14.81
CA VAL A 379 2.25 -0.90 -13.87
C VAL A 379 2.82 0.48 -14.05
N PHE A 380 2.74 1.31 -13.01
CA PHE A 380 3.31 2.64 -12.95
C PHE A 380 4.65 2.60 -12.22
N ILE A 381 5.72 3.14 -12.82
CA ILE A 381 7.05 3.23 -12.21
C ILE A 381 7.40 4.70 -12.04
N GLN A 382 7.44 5.16 -10.80
CA GLN A 382 7.59 6.57 -10.46
C GLN A 382 9.03 6.92 -10.07
N ASP A 383 9.61 7.85 -10.80
CA ASP A 383 10.69 8.75 -10.38
C ASP A 383 10.40 10.14 -10.95
N VAL A 384 9.36 10.79 -10.38
CA VAL A 384 8.73 12.00 -10.90
C VAL A 384 8.98 13.20 -10.00
N THR A 385 9.37 14.32 -10.59
CA THR A 385 9.56 15.59 -9.90
C THR A 385 8.35 16.52 -10.01
N GLY A 386 7.43 16.26 -10.94
CA GLY A 386 6.21 17.02 -11.18
C GLY A 386 5.91 17.20 -12.66
N PHE A 387 4.92 18.02 -12.96
CA PHE A 387 4.65 18.52 -14.31
C PHE A 387 5.58 19.68 -14.65
N MET A 388 5.80 19.93 -15.95
CA MET A 388 6.52 21.11 -16.40
C MET A 388 5.78 22.37 -16.00
N VAL A 389 6.53 23.38 -15.57
CA VAL A 389 6.02 24.67 -15.08
C VAL A 389 6.53 25.81 -15.96
N GLY A 390 5.91 26.96 -15.83
CA GLY A 390 6.30 28.19 -16.51
C GLY A 390 5.34 28.60 -17.62
N SER A 391 5.42 29.86 -18.06
CA SER A 391 4.46 30.48 -18.96
C SER A 391 4.26 29.71 -20.27
N ARG A 392 5.32 29.13 -20.83
CA ARG A 392 5.24 28.32 -22.05
C ARG A 392 4.44 27.02 -21.84
N ALA A 393 4.64 26.34 -20.71
CA ALA A 393 3.89 25.13 -20.37
C ALA A 393 2.41 25.46 -20.15
N GLU A 394 2.12 26.53 -19.42
CA GLU A 394 0.73 26.98 -19.16
C GLU A 394 0.03 27.37 -20.46
N GLN A 395 0.67 28.18 -21.31
CA GLN A 395 0.14 28.55 -22.62
C GLN A 395 -0.02 27.35 -23.58
N GLY A 396 0.82 26.32 -23.40
CA GLY A 396 0.73 25.05 -24.12
C GLY A 396 -0.43 24.15 -23.65
N GLY A 397 -1.04 24.47 -22.50
CA GLY A 397 -2.17 23.70 -21.94
C GLY A 397 -1.76 22.53 -21.06
N ILE A 398 -0.62 22.62 -20.35
CA ILE A 398 -0.12 21.54 -19.48
C ILE A 398 -1.16 21.05 -18.46
N ILE A 399 -1.99 21.95 -17.91
CA ILE A 399 -3.06 21.57 -16.96
C ILE A 399 -4.10 20.70 -17.68
N LYS A 400 -4.48 21.06 -18.90
CA LYS A 400 -5.42 20.33 -19.73
C LYS A 400 -4.88 18.91 -20.05
N ASP A 401 -3.62 18.81 -20.47
CA ASP A 401 -3.02 17.54 -20.84
C ASP A 401 -2.80 16.66 -19.60
N GLY A 402 -2.40 17.26 -18.47
CA GLY A 402 -2.35 16.59 -17.18
C GLY A 402 -3.70 16.06 -16.73
N ALA A 403 -4.77 16.83 -16.91
CA ALA A 403 -6.12 16.41 -16.56
C ALA A 403 -6.59 15.21 -17.41
N LYS A 404 -6.23 15.13 -18.69
CA LYS A 404 -6.50 13.95 -19.54
C LYS A 404 -5.85 12.69 -18.97
N LEU A 405 -4.56 12.79 -18.58
CA LEU A 405 -3.81 11.68 -17.98
C LEU A 405 -4.48 11.23 -16.68
N VAL A 406 -4.79 12.17 -15.79
CA VAL A 406 -5.47 11.89 -14.52
C VAL A 406 -6.83 11.25 -14.75
N SER A 407 -7.64 11.77 -15.70
CA SER A 407 -8.97 11.21 -16.00
C SER A 407 -8.88 9.78 -16.53
N ALA A 408 -7.95 9.50 -17.44
CA ALA A 408 -7.76 8.17 -18.01
C ALA A 408 -7.32 7.17 -16.91
N MET A 409 -6.42 7.57 -16.03
CA MET A 409 -5.89 6.74 -14.97
C MET A 409 -6.90 6.52 -13.84
N ALA A 410 -7.61 7.57 -13.41
CA ALA A 410 -8.61 7.50 -12.33
C ALA A 410 -9.82 6.62 -12.71
N ASN A 411 -10.24 6.67 -13.97
CA ASN A 411 -11.37 5.88 -14.47
C ASN A 411 -10.97 4.49 -15.01
N SER A 412 -9.69 4.13 -14.90
CA SER A 412 -9.22 2.80 -15.33
C SER A 412 -9.93 1.69 -14.57
N VAL A 413 -10.46 0.71 -15.31
CA VAL A 413 -11.14 -0.48 -14.76
C VAL A 413 -10.22 -1.70 -14.69
N VAL A 414 -9.06 -1.65 -15.36
CA VAL A 414 -8.01 -2.66 -15.16
C VAL A 414 -7.22 -2.37 -13.88
N PRO A 415 -6.70 -3.41 -13.20
CA PRO A 415 -5.93 -3.22 -11.99
C PRO A 415 -4.66 -2.39 -12.25
N LYS A 416 -4.32 -1.55 -11.29
CA LYS A 416 -3.17 -0.65 -11.31
C LYS A 416 -2.20 -1.03 -10.19
N PHE A 417 -0.91 -1.02 -10.49
CA PHE A 417 0.17 -1.30 -9.56
C PHE A 417 1.18 -0.17 -9.64
N THR A 418 1.65 0.32 -8.50
CA THR A 418 2.57 1.46 -8.47
C THR A 418 3.85 1.10 -7.74
N ILE A 419 4.98 1.39 -8.38
CA ILE A 419 6.33 1.20 -7.85
C ILE A 419 6.98 2.56 -7.76
N VAL A 420 7.34 3.00 -6.55
CA VAL A 420 8.10 4.24 -6.34
C VAL A 420 9.57 3.88 -6.21
N VAL A 421 10.35 4.14 -7.26
CA VAL A 421 11.78 3.79 -7.31
C VAL A 421 12.67 4.96 -6.91
N GLY A 422 12.17 6.19 -7.05
CA GLY A 422 12.91 7.42 -6.74
C GLY A 422 11.97 8.49 -6.19
N ASN A 423 11.94 9.64 -6.82
CA ASN A 423 11.07 10.75 -6.41
C ASN A 423 9.60 10.48 -6.77
N SER A 424 8.70 10.96 -5.92
CA SER A 424 7.27 10.95 -6.16
C SER A 424 6.65 12.24 -5.60
N TYR A 425 6.72 13.31 -6.40
CA TYR A 425 6.39 14.65 -5.92
C TYR A 425 5.12 15.23 -6.54
N GLY A 426 4.33 15.88 -5.68
CA GLY A 426 3.18 16.71 -6.05
C GLY A 426 2.17 16.02 -6.96
N ALA A 427 1.67 16.76 -7.95
CA ALA A 427 0.72 16.26 -8.93
C ALA A 427 1.28 15.11 -9.81
N GLY A 428 2.61 14.96 -9.89
CA GLY A 428 3.24 13.83 -10.57
C GLY A 428 2.93 12.48 -9.89
N ASN A 429 2.90 12.46 -8.54
CA ASN A 429 2.45 11.28 -7.79
C ASN A 429 1.01 10.91 -8.18
N TYR A 430 0.11 11.90 -8.24
CA TYR A 430 -1.30 11.69 -8.58
C TYR A 430 -1.48 11.20 -10.01
N ALA A 431 -0.82 11.83 -10.97
CA ALA A 431 -0.94 11.49 -12.40
C ALA A 431 -0.43 10.07 -12.73
N LEU A 432 0.49 9.53 -11.94
CA LEU A 432 1.05 8.19 -12.10
C LEU A 432 0.56 7.21 -11.04
N CYS A 433 -0.73 7.30 -10.70
CA CYS A 433 -1.43 6.38 -9.81
C CYS A 433 -0.84 6.34 -8.38
N GLY A 434 -0.76 7.50 -7.71
CA GLY A 434 -0.51 7.57 -6.27
C GLY A 434 -1.62 6.91 -5.45
N ARG A 435 -1.42 6.81 -4.14
CA ARG A 435 -2.31 6.08 -3.22
C ARG A 435 -3.80 6.45 -3.34
N ALA A 436 -4.10 7.73 -3.58
CA ALA A 436 -5.47 8.23 -3.69
C ALA A 436 -6.22 7.77 -4.98
N TYR A 437 -5.54 7.08 -5.87
CA TYR A 437 -6.11 6.58 -7.13
C TYR A 437 -6.28 5.06 -7.15
N ASP A 438 -6.35 4.46 -5.97
CA ASP A 438 -6.69 3.07 -5.73
C ASP A 438 -5.80 2.07 -6.51
N PRO A 439 -4.46 2.14 -6.39
CA PRO A 439 -3.62 1.05 -6.86
C PRO A 439 -3.93 -0.20 -6.05
N ARG A 440 -4.04 -1.36 -6.71
CA ARG A 440 -4.21 -2.66 -6.04
C ARG A 440 -3.05 -2.94 -5.10
N LEU A 441 -1.86 -2.47 -5.48
CA LEU A 441 -0.65 -2.53 -4.68
C LEU A 441 0.22 -1.31 -4.99
N MET A 442 0.74 -0.66 -3.95
CA MET A 442 1.72 0.41 -4.07
C MET A 442 2.94 0.09 -3.22
N ILE A 443 4.07 -0.11 -3.88
CA ILE A 443 5.34 -0.46 -3.24
C ILE A 443 6.38 0.62 -3.45
N ALA A 444 7.32 0.70 -2.54
CA ALA A 444 8.45 1.63 -2.61
C ALA A 444 9.78 0.89 -2.49
N TRP A 445 10.78 1.35 -3.22
CA TRP A 445 12.16 0.95 -2.97
C TRP A 445 12.77 1.78 -1.84
N PRO A 446 13.85 1.33 -1.18
CA PRO A 446 14.51 2.11 -0.13
C PRO A 446 15.04 3.48 -0.59
N THR A 447 15.14 3.68 -1.90
CA THR A 447 15.51 4.94 -2.58
C THR A 447 14.34 5.91 -2.74
N ALA A 448 13.10 5.51 -2.47
CA ALA A 448 11.91 6.33 -2.70
C ALA A 448 11.86 7.58 -1.81
N GLN A 449 11.30 8.65 -2.35
CA GLN A 449 10.96 9.87 -1.60
C GLN A 449 9.56 10.36 -2.02
N MET A 450 8.74 10.71 -1.06
CA MET A 450 7.38 11.18 -1.30
C MET A 450 7.12 12.51 -0.60
N ALA A 451 6.67 13.52 -1.34
CA ALA A 451 6.29 14.83 -0.80
C ALA A 451 5.53 15.67 -1.82
N VAL A 452 5.10 16.86 -1.40
CA VAL A 452 4.51 17.84 -2.34
C VAL A 452 5.55 18.35 -3.33
N MET A 453 6.82 18.52 -2.89
CA MET A 453 7.95 18.96 -3.71
C MET A 453 9.27 18.49 -3.09
N SER A 454 10.40 18.68 -3.76
CA SER A 454 11.70 18.33 -3.19
C SER A 454 12.00 19.11 -1.92
N GLY A 455 12.77 18.51 -1.00
CA GLY A 455 13.13 19.17 0.26
C GLY A 455 13.81 20.52 0.08
N ALA A 456 14.71 20.64 -0.90
CA ALA A 456 15.38 21.90 -1.21
C ALA A 456 14.41 22.97 -1.74
N SER A 457 13.45 22.60 -2.58
CA SER A 457 12.43 23.56 -3.08
C SER A 457 11.47 23.98 -1.97
N ALA A 458 11.02 23.02 -1.16
CA ALA A 458 10.13 23.28 -0.03
C ALA A 458 10.80 24.21 1.00
N ALA A 459 12.05 23.92 1.38
CA ALA A 459 12.78 24.74 2.34
C ALA A 459 12.94 26.19 1.87
N LYS A 460 13.31 26.41 0.61
CA LYS A 460 13.43 27.75 0.03
C LYS A 460 12.09 28.49 0.01
N THR A 461 11.01 27.81 -0.40
CA THR A 461 9.67 28.42 -0.45
C THR A 461 9.17 28.79 0.95
N LEU A 462 9.29 27.88 1.92
CA LEU A 462 8.87 28.13 3.30
C LEU A 462 9.70 29.25 3.94
N LEU A 463 11.01 29.27 3.70
CA LEU A 463 11.88 30.34 4.15
C LEU A 463 11.41 31.71 3.61
N GLN A 464 11.15 31.80 2.29
CA GLN A 464 10.66 33.05 1.69
C GLN A 464 9.35 33.53 2.31
N ILE A 465 8.41 32.61 2.58
CA ILE A 465 7.14 32.93 3.25
C ILE A 465 7.39 33.44 4.66
N GLN A 466 8.26 32.81 5.44
CA GLN A 466 8.56 33.22 6.81
C GLN A 466 9.29 34.57 6.86
N VAL A 467 10.29 34.77 5.99
CA VAL A 467 10.99 36.07 5.88
C VAL A 467 10.03 37.18 5.47
N ALA A 468 9.14 36.93 4.53
CA ALA A 468 8.11 37.89 4.13
C ALA A 468 7.16 38.25 5.30
N SER A 469 6.77 37.22 6.10
CA SER A 469 5.94 37.43 7.29
C SER A 469 6.64 38.27 8.37
N LEU A 470 7.92 38.02 8.63
CA LEU A 470 8.73 38.80 9.59
C LEU A 470 8.86 40.26 9.13
N LYS A 471 9.19 40.46 7.86
CA LYS A 471 9.27 41.80 7.28
C LYS A 471 7.95 42.56 7.38
N ALA A 472 6.80 41.91 7.16
CA ALA A 472 5.49 42.50 7.31
C ALA A 472 5.17 42.95 8.76
N LYS A 473 5.81 42.30 9.75
CA LYS A 473 5.73 42.65 11.18
C LYS A 473 6.76 43.71 11.60
N GLY A 474 7.60 44.17 10.68
CA GLY A 474 8.68 45.12 10.96
C GLY A 474 9.91 44.50 11.61
N GLU A 475 10.02 43.16 11.59
CA GLU A 475 11.16 42.45 12.12
C GLU A 475 12.23 42.23 11.03
N THR A 476 13.50 42.38 11.40
CA THR A 476 14.64 42.09 10.52
C THR A 476 15.25 40.74 10.90
N ILE A 477 15.54 39.89 9.90
CA ILE A 477 16.23 38.64 10.08
C ILE A 477 17.70 38.81 9.65
N THR A 478 18.65 38.32 10.44
CA THR A 478 20.06 38.31 10.05
C THR A 478 20.35 37.19 9.03
N PRO A 479 21.41 37.29 8.22
CA PRO A 479 21.79 36.19 7.31
C PRO A 479 22.07 34.88 8.04
N GLU A 480 22.62 34.93 9.24
CA GLU A 480 22.90 33.77 10.11
C GLU A 480 21.60 33.11 10.58
N ASP A 481 20.61 33.89 11.02
CA ASP A 481 19.31 33.39 11.44
C ASP A 481 18.53 32.81 10.26
N GLU A 482 18.65 33.45 9.08
CA GLU A 482 18.04 32.95 7.84
C GLU A 482 18.61 31.57 7.46
N GLN A 483 19.94 31.41 7.57
CA GLN A 483 20.59 30.13 7.27
C GLN A 483 20.24 29.05 8.31
N ALA A 484 20.19 29.39 9.59
CA ALA A 484 19.77 28.48 10.66
C ALA A 484 18.30 28.02 10.46
N LEU A 485 17.43 28.95 10.08
CA LEU A 485 16.03 28.67 9.78
C LEU A 485 15.90 27.76 8.54
N LEU A 486 16.66 28.05 7.48
CA LEU A 486 16.70 27.20 6.27
C LEU A 486 17.13 25.76 6.62
N GLN A 487 18.18 25.62 7.43
CA GLN A 487 18.66 24.30 7.83
C GLN A 487 17.61 23.55 8.65
N LYS A 488 16.99 24.19 9.62
CA LYS A 488 15.91 23.61 10.43
C LYS A 488 14.73 23.13 9.58
N ILE A 489 14.27 23.95 8.62
CA ILE A 489 13.18 23.59 7.70
C ILE A 489 13.61 22.41 6.82
N THR A 490 14.84 22.42 6.30
CA THR A 490 15.38 21.37 5.46
C THR A 490 15.43 20.03 6.21
N ASP A 491 15.91 20.03 7.43
CA ASP A 491 16.03 18.81 8.25
C ASP A 491 14.66 18.23 8.61
N GLN A 492 13.72 19.11 9.00
CA GLN A 492 12.35 18.71 9.31
C GLN A 492 11.64 18.11 8.07
N TYR A 493 11.83 18.73 6.91
CA TYR A 493 11.22 18.27 5.67
C TYR A 493 11.84 16.95 5.20
N ASN A 494 13.16 16.83 5.26
CA ASN A 494 13.88 15.62 4.86
C ASN A 494 13.51 14.41 5.70
N ALA A 495 13.24 14.59 6.99
CA ALA A 495 12.75 13.52 7.86
C ALA A 495 11.42 12.92 7.39
N GLN A 496 10.60 13.69 6.65
CA GLN A 496 9.30 13.28 6.14
C GLN A 496 9.35 12.66 4.73
N LEU A 497 10.49 12.76 4.02
CA LEU A 497 10.63 12.26 2.65
C LEU A 497 10.81 10.74 2.57
N SER A 498 11.28 10.11 3.64
CA SER A 498 11.68 8.71 3.68
C SER A 498 10.54 7.76 3.29
N PRO A 499 10.82 6.66 2.56
CA PRO A 499 9.82 5.63 2.28
C PRO A 499 9.28 4.97 3.56
N TYR A 500 10.06 4.95 4.65
CA TYR A 500 9.60 4.45 5.95
C TYR A 500 8.60 5.39 6.61
N TYR A 501 8.76 6.71 6.45
CA TYR A 501 7.75 7.69 6.89
C TYR A 501 6.41 7.50 6.16
N ALA A 502 6.48 7.26 4.86
CA ALA A 502 5.31 6.95 4.05
C ALA A 502 4.68 5.60 4.44
N ALA A 503 5.49 4.57 4.66
CA ALA A 503 5.04 3.24 5.06
C ALA A 503 4.43 3.25 6.47
N ALA A 504 4.99 4.01 7.41
CA ALA A 504 4.44 4.19 8.75
C ALA A 504 2.99 4.71 8.74
N ARG A 505 2.63 5.47 7.69
CA ARG A 505 1.30 6.05 7.47
C ARG A 505 0.45 5.30 6.46
N LEU A 506 0.93 4.14 5.97
CA LEU A 506 0.30 3.34 4.91
C LEU A 506 0.06 4.13 3.61
N TRP A 507 0.94 5.06 3.27
CA TRP A 507 0.95 5.68 1.93
C TRP A 507 1.49 4.72 0.88
N VAL A 508 2.31 3.75 1.31
CA VAL A 508 2.71 2.58 0.51
C VAL A 508 2.39 1.31 1.29
N ASP A 509 2.14 0.23 0.58
CA ASP A 509 1.82 -1.08 1.13
C ASP A 509 3.08 -1.81 1.64
N ALA A 510 4.23 -1.58 1.01
CA ALA A 510 5.51 -2.15 1.44
C ALA A 510 6.70 -1.30 0.99
N VAL A 511 7.80 -1.38 1.76
CA VAL A 511 9.15 -1.00 1.32
C VAL A 511 9.90 -2.30 1.09
N ILE A 512 10.41 -2.50 -0.13
CA ILE A 512 10.91 -3.78 -0.59
C ILE A 512 12.33 -3.69 -1.16
N ASP A 513 13.05 -4.81 -1.18
CA ASP A 513 14.22 -4.96 -2.02
C ASP A 513 13.81 -4.81 -3.51
N PRO A 514 14.52 -4.03 -4.32
CA PRO A 514 14.26 -3.92 -5.76
C PRO A 514 14.11 -5.26 -6.49
N LEU A 515 14.83 -6.31 -6.08
CA LEU A 515 14.75 -7.64 -6.69
C LEU A 515 13.42 -8.34 -6.41
N ASP A 516 12.71 -7.99 -5.34
CA ASP A 516 11.39 -8.53 -5.02
C ASP A 516 10.27 -7.94 -5.89
N THR A 517 10.55 -6.91 -6.70
CA THR A 517 9.53 -6.17 -7.46
C THR A 517 8.69 -7.09 -8.34
N ARG A 518 9.31 -8.02 -9.07
CA ARG A 518 8.59 -8.97 -9.94
C ARG A 518 7.60 -9.82 -9.15
N ARG A 519 8.02 -10.32 -7.99
CA ARG A 519 7.19 -11.14 -7.09
C ARG A 519 5.97 -10.36 -6.59
N TYR A 520 6.17 -9.13 -6.12
CA TYR A 520 5.08 -8.28 -5.64
C TYR A 520 4.07 -7.96 -6.74
N ILE A 521 4.53 -7.63 -7.94
CA ILE A 521 3.65 -7.32 -9.07
C ILE A 521 2.92 -8.58 -9.54
N SER A 522 3.60 -9.72 -9.66
CA SER A 522 2.98 -10.99 -10.06
C SER A 522 1.88 -11.41 -9.09
N THR A 523 2.17 -11.45 -7.78
CA THR A 523 1.19 -11.78 -6.74
C THR A 523 0.02 -10.78 -6.74
N GLY A 524 0.30 -9.49 -6.96
CA GLY A 524 -0.73 -8.46 -7.06
C GLY A 524 -1.65 -8.67 -8.27
N ILE A 525 -1.11 -9.02 -9.45
CA ILE A 525 -1.92 -9.31 -10.64
C ILE A 525 -2.72 -10.60 -10.45
N GLU A 526 -2.12 -11.61 -9.83
CA GLU A 526 -2.82 -12.85 -9.50
C GLU A 526 -3.99 -12.59 -8.56
N ALA A 527 -3.78 -11.82 -7.50
CA ALA A 527 -4.84 -11.37 -6.60
C ALA A 527 -5.96 -10.66 -7.38
N ALA A 528 -5.59 -9.69 -8.21
CA ALA A 528 -6.56 -8.93 -9.01
C ALA A 528 -7.29 -9.78 -10.06
N ASN A 529 -6.69 -10.89 -10.50
CA ASN A 529 -7.33 -11.80 -11.45
C ASN A 529 -8.54 -12.53 -10.85
N HIS A 530 -8.69 -12.59 -9.53
CA HIS A 530 -9.87 -13.16 -8.87
C HIS A 530 -11.11 -12.23 -8.90
N ALA A 531 -10.95 -10.97 -9.29
CA ALA A 531 -12.05 -10.01 -9.41
C ALA A 531 -12.40 -9.74 -10.88
N PRO A 532 -13.47 -10.32 -11.43
CA PRO A 532 -13.91 -10.05 -12.80
C PRO A 532 -14.15 -8.56 -13.06
N ILE A 533 -13.72 -8.07 -14.22
CA ILE A 533 -14.01 -6.69 -14.63
C ILE A 533 -15.47 -6.62 -15.08
N THR A 534 -16.33 -6.10 -14.23
CA THR A 534 -17.77 -5.96 -14.47
C THR A 534 -18.17 -4.58 -14.98
N LYS A 535 -17.33 -3.56 -14.74
CA LYS A 535 -17.59 -2.18 -15.19
C LYS A 535 -17.05 -1.94 -16.59
N ALA A 536 -17.84 -1.28 -17.44
CA ALA A 536 -17.33 -0.76 -18.70
C ALA A 536 -16.38 0.41 -18.47
N PHE A 537 -15.30 0.45 -19.24
CA PHE A 537 -14.37 1.57 -19.20
C PHE A 537 -15.01 2.82 -19.83
N ASN A 538 -14.98 3.93 -19.09
CA ASN A 538 -15.46 5.24 -19.55
C ASN A 538 -14.61 6.33 -18.90
N VAL A 539 -13.95 7.15 -19.69
CA VAL A 539 -13.09 8.24 -19.19
C VAL A 539 -13.86 9.47 -18.74
N GLY A 540 -15.19 9.52 -18.97
CA GLY A 540 -15.98 10.73 -18.78
C GLY A 540 -15.67 11.81 -19.82
N ASN A 541 -15.89 13.07 -19.46
CA ASN A 541 -15.48 14.19 -20.31
C ASN A 541 -13.96 14.36 -20.29
N ILE A 542 -13.38 14.49 -21.47
CA ILE A 542 -11.96 14.69 -21.63
C ILE A 542 -11.70 16.11 -22.17
N GLN A 543 -10.69 16.76 -21.63
CA GLN A 543 -10.30 18.11 -22.04
C GLN A 543 -9.66 18.06 -23.44
N THR A 544 -10.00 19.01 -24.30
CA THR A 544 -9.52 19.11 -25.69
C THR A 544 -8.65 20.34 -25.92
#